data_879e830be0b5b437af61522f08166635
#
_entry.id   879e830be0b5b437af61522f08166635
#
_cell.length_a   1.000
_cell.length_b   1.000
_cell.length_c   1.000
_cell.angle_alpha   90.00
_cell.angle_beta   90.00
_cell.angle_gamma   90.00
#
_symmetry.space_group_name_H-M   'P 1'
#
loop_
_entity.id
_entity.type
_entity.pdbx_description
1 polymer ?
#
loop_
_entity_poly.entity_id
_entity_poly.type
_entity_poly.pdbx_seq_one_letter_code
_entity_poly.pdbx_strand_id
1 'polypeptide(L)'
;EITEEADIGFGSFYNHFDSKEQLFQTASEEVLERWGQLIDRASAGLTDPAELFAVGTRITGRLGWTHPDIAGFLVGSGLDVLDIPTGLAPRALRDIEAGQATGRFTVADAEIALSAATGGMLGLLRMRQRHPERVTETTVDQLAEADLRMLGVPAPEAARLAALPLPDTGTW
;
A
#
# COMPACT_ATOMS: atom_id res chain seq x y z
N GLU A 1 -23.02 -18.91 -0.27
CA GLU A 1 -22.06 -18.44 0.75
C GLU A 1 -21.95 -16.90 0.75
N ILE A 2 -21.52 -16.21 -0.36
CA ILE A 2 -21.42 -14.72 -0.38
C ILE A 2 -22.81 -14.07 -0.28
N THR A 3 -23.80 -14.58 -1.01
CA THR A 3 -25.18 -14.09 -0.99
C THR A 3 -25.90 -14.39 0.32
N GLU A 4 -25.56 -15.48 0.98
CA GLU A 4 -26.06 -15.85 2.31
C GLU A 4 -25.51 -14.93 3.39
N GLU A 5 -24.21 -14.62 3.35
CA GLU A 5 -23.55 -13.71 4.29
C GLU A 5 -24.03 -12.26 4.14
N ALA A 6 -24.34 -11.84 2.89
CA ALA A 6 -24.86 -10.51 2.58
C ALA A 6 -26.40 -10.38 2.70
N ASP A 7 -27.12 -11.46 3.06
CA ASP A 7 -28.59 -11.52 3.13
C ASP A 7 -29.30 -11.03 1.87
N ILE A 8 -28.72 -11.35 0.69
CA ILE A 8 -29.28 -10.97 -0.62
C ILE A 8 -29.63 -12.22 -1.43
N GLY A 9 -30.77 -12.14 -2.16
CA GLY A 9 -31.20 -13.24 -3.04
C GLY A 9 -30.23 -13.42 -4.23
N PHE A 10 -30.06 -14.68 -4.67
CA PHE A 10 -29.23 -15.03 -5.85
C PHE A 10 -29.55 -14.18 -7.07
N GLY A 11 -30.81 -13.83 -7.31
CA GLY A 11 -31.23 -12.97 -8.41
C GLY A 11 -30.73 -11.53 -8.30
N SER A 12 -30.61 -10.97 -7.09
CA SER A 12 -30.09 -9.62 -6.87
C SER A 12 -28.60 -9.53 -7.17
N PHE A 13 -27.83 -10.60 -6.88
CA PHE A 13 -26.41 -10.67 -7.20
C PHE A 13 -26.15 -10.49 -8.70
N TYR A 14 -26.83 -11.29 -9.55
CA TYR A 14 -26.65 -11.26 -11.00
C TYR A 14 -27.25 -10.03 -11.69
N ASN A 15 -28.03 -9.21 -10.97
CA ASN A 15 -28.49 -7.91 -11.47
C ASN A 15 -27.40 -6.82 -11.39
N HIS A 16 -26.38 -7.02 -10.55
CA HIS A 16 -25.32 -6.04 -10.28
C HIS A 16 -23.93 -6.49 -10.74
N PHE A 17 -23.70 -7.80 -10.81
CA PHE A 17 -22.40 -8.36 -11.18
C PHE A 17 -22.58 -9.53 -12.14
N ASP A 18 -21.83 -9.50 -13.23
CA ASP A 18 -21.89 -10.56 -14.26
C ASP A 18 -21.19 -11.85 -13.77
N SER A 19 -20.27 -11.73 -12.80
CA SER A 19 -19.55 -12.87 -12.24
C SER A 19 -19.03 -12.58 -10.81
N LYS A 20 -18.56 -13.62 -10.11
CA LYS A 20 -17.88 -13.48 -8.82
C LYS A 20 -16.56 -12.73 -8.96
N GLU A 21 -15.87 -12.93 -10.06
CA GLU A 21 -14.61 -12.28 -10.40
C GLU A 21 -14.83 -10.77 -10.52
N GLN A 22 -15.90 -10.33 -11.18
CA GLN A 22 -16.26 -8.92 -11.30
C GLN A 22 -16.58 -8.30 -9.93
N LEU A 23 -17.39 -8.99 -9.10
CA LEU A 23 -17.65 -8.54 -7.73
C LEU A 23 -16.34 -8.37 -6.95
N PHE A 24 -15.46 -9.39 -7.00
CA PHE A 24 -14.20 -9.36 -6.28
C PHE A 24 -13.31 -8.22 -6.76
N GLN A 25 -13.22 -8.01 -8.06
CA GLN A 25 -12.47 -6.91 -8.65
C GLN A 25 -13.01 -5.55 -8.17
N THR A 26 -14.33 -5.32 -8.30
CA THR A 26 -14.96 -4.07 -7.88
C THR A 26 -14.76 -3.80 -6.39
N ALA A 27 -14.94 -4.82 -5.55
CA ALA A 27 -14.72 -4.69 -4.10
C ALA A 27 -13.25 -4.40 -3.77
N SER A 28 -12.32 -5.01 -4.49
CA SER A 28 -10.89 -4.80 -4.34
C SER A 28 -10.49 -3.38 -4.70
N GLU A 29 -10.97 -2.87 -5.83
CA GLU A 29 -10.75 -1.50 -6.28
C GLU A 29 -11.29 -0.49 -5.26
N GLU A 30 -12.50 -0.71 -4.73
CA GLU A 30 -13.10 0.17 -3.74
C GLU A 30 -12.31 0.20 -2.41
N VAL A 31 -11.91 -0.95 -1.90
CA VAL A 31 -11.13 -1.05 -0.65
C VAL A 31 -9.77 -0.37 -0.82
N LEU A 32 -9.06 -0.64 -1.92
CA LEU A 32 -7.75 -0.04 -2.15
C LEU A 32 -7.84 1.47 -2.43
N GLU A 33 -8.90 1.91 -3.10
CA GLU A 33 -9.13 3.34 -3.33
C GLU A 33 -9.39 4.09 -2.01
N ARG A 34 -10.22 3.55 -1.13
CA ARG A 34 -10.45 4.12 0.21
C ARG A 34 -9.17 4.20 1.02
N TRP A 35 -8.33 3.15 0.93
CA TRP A 35 -7.04 3.15 1.61
C TRP A 35 -6.09 4.19 1.03
N GLY A 36 -6.02 4.30 -0.30
CA GLY A 36 -5.26 5.34 -0.98
C GLY A 36 -5.70 6.74 -0.57
N GLN A 37 -7.01 6.99 -0.52
CA GLN A 37 -7.56 8.28 -0.05
C GLN A 37 -7.22 8.57 1.41
N LEU A 38 -7.16 7.55 2.28
CA LEU A 38 -6.71 7.73 3.65
C LEU A 38 -5.25 8.21 3.70
N ILE A 39 -4.38 7.59 2.90
CA ILE A 39 -2.98 8.02 2.78
C ILE A 39 -2.89 9.44 2.23
N ASP A 40 -3.64 9.78 1.18
CA ASP A 40 -3.66 11.13 0.61
C ASP A 40 -4.07 12.17 1.67
N ARG A 41 -5.09 11.88 2.48
CA ARG A 41 -5.52 12.77 3.59
C ARG A 41 -4.44 12.90 4.67
N ALA A 42 -3.84 11.78 5.09
CA ALA A 42 -2.79 11.77 6.09
C ALA A 42 -1.53 12.51 5.61
N SER A 43 -1.26 12.47 4.31
CA SER A 43 -0.10 13.13 3.69
C SER A 43 -0.40 14.56 3.23
N ALA A 44 -1.59 15.10 3.49
CA ALA A 44 -1.97 16.44 3.05
C ALA A 44 -1.00 17.49 3.64
N GLY A 45 -0.37 18.27 2.75
CA GLY A 45 0.63 19.28 3.12
C GLY A 45 2.08 18.83 3.00
N LEU A 46 2.34 17.54 2.81
CA LEU A 46 3.68 17.06 2.44
C LEU A 46 3.95 17.34 0.97
N THR A 47 5.16 17.76 0.66
CA THR A 47 5.57 18.11 -0.72
C THR A 47 6.83 17.38 -1.17
N ASP A 48 7.62 16.81 -0.24
CA ASP A 48 8.79 15.99 -0.57
C ASP A 48 8.35 14.58 -1.00
N PRO A 49 8.61 14.17 -2.27
CA PRO A 49 8.27 12.83 -2.75
C PRO A 49 8.83 11.70 -1.87
N ALA A 50 9.99 11.90 -1.25
CA ALA A 50 10.60 10.90 -0.37
C ALA A 50 9.82 10.76 0.96
N GLU A 51 9.33 11.86 1.49
CA GLU A 51 8.49 11.84 2.69
C GLU A 51 7.12 11.23 2.40
N LEU A 52 6.48 11.60 1.28
CA LEU A 52 5.22 11.03 0.81
C LEU A 52 5.32 9.50 0.67
N PHE A 53 6.36 9.03 -0.03
CA PHE A 53 6.58 7.60 -0.24
C PHE A 53 6.81 6.85 1.08
N ALA A 54 7.63 7.42 1.99
CA ALA A 54 7.88 6.83 3.30
C ALA A 54 6.60 6.74 4.15
N VAL A 55 5.78 7.79 4.16
CA VAL A 55 4.49 7.80 4.88
C VAL A 55 3.56 6.74 4.32
N GLY A 56 3.39 6.66 3.00
CA GLY A 56 2.56 5.64 2.33
C GLY A 56 3.00 4.22 2.66
N THR A 57 4.30 3.93 2.56
CA THR A 57 4.89 2.64 2.92
C THR A 57 4.62 2.29 4.38
N ARG A 58 4.85 3.23 5.30
CA ARG A 58 4.71 3.01 6.74
C ARG A 58 3.26 2.83 7.18
N ILE A 59 2.33 3.58 6.62
CA ILE A 59 0.88 3.42 6.88
C ILE A 59 0.42 2.06 6.34
N THR A 60 0.79 1.70 5.10
CA THR A 60 0.42 0.42 4.48
C THR A 60 1.02 -0.78 5.22
N GLY A 61 2.27 -0.68 5.65
CA GLY A 61 2.92 -1.75 6.42
C GLY A 61 2.25 -2.02 7.78
N ARG A 62 1.56 -1.02 8.35
CA ARG A 62 0.81 -1.17 9.60
C ARG A 62 -0.58 -1.81 9.43
N LEU A 63 -1.02 -2.08 8.21
CA LEU A 63 -2.26 -2.83 7.93
C LEU A 63 -2.36 -4.15 8.68
N GLY A 64 -1.23 -4.82 8.88
CA GLY A 64 -1.20 -6.09 9.62
C GLY A 64 -1.70 -5.99 11.07
N TRP A 65 -1.78 -4.79 11.65
CA TRP A 65 -2.34 -4.53 12.98
C TRP A 65 -3.68 -3.84 12.93
N THR A 66 -3.83 -2.86 12.04
CA THR A 66 -5.02 -2.00 12.00
C THR A 66 -6.17 -2.62 11.20
N HIS A 67 -5.85 -3.29 10.08
CA HIS A 67 -6.81 -3.87 9.15
C HIS A 67 -6.28 -5.21 8.60
N PRO A 68 -6.26 -6.28 9.43
CA PRO A 68 -5.67 -7.57 9.05
C PRO A 68 -6.34 -8.20 7.82
N ASP A 69 -7.62 -7.91 7.58
CA ASP A 69 -8.35 -8.42 6.41
C ASP A 69 -7.83 -7.80 5.10
N ILE A 70 -7.57 -6.48 5.10
CA ILE A 70 -6.96 -5.79 3.96
C ILE A 70 -5.53 -6.31 3.73
N ALA A 71 -4.76 -6.49 4.80
CA ALA A 71 -3.43 -7.09 4.71
C ALA A 71 -3.49 -8.51 4.13
N GLY A 72 -4.49 -9.29 4.55
CA GLY A 72 -4.76 -10.63 4.01
C GLY A 72 -5.09 -10.62 2.52
N PHE A 73 -5.93 -9.69 2.13
CA PHE A 73 -6.27 -9.47 0.72
C PHE A 73 -5.02 -9.13 -0.12
N LEU A 74 -4.21 -8.15 0.30
CA LEU A 74 -2.98 -7.78 -0.40
C LEU A 74 -2.02 -8.97 -0.56
N VAL A 75 -1.79 -9.71 0.50
CA VAL A 75 -0.94 -10.92 0.46
C VAL A 75 -1.52 -11.99 -0.45
N GLY A 76 -2.83 -12.16 -0.48
CA GLY A 76 -3.54 -13.13 -1.33
C GLY A 76 -3.49 -12.77 -2.81
N SER A 77 -3.61 -11.48 -3.13
CA SER A 77 -3.53 -10.97 -4.51
C SER A 77 -2.10 -10.97 -5.06
N GLY A 78 -1.09 -10.95 -4.18
CA GLY A 78 0.29 -10.92 -4.63
C GLY A 78 0.60 -9.68 -5.48
N LEU A 79 1.39 -9.84 -6.54
CA LEU A 79 1.77 -8.73 -7.43
C LEU A 79 0.63 -8.28 -8.37
N ASP A 80 -0.47 -9.03 -8.46
CA ASP A 80 -1.65 -8.62 -9.25
C ASP A 80 -2.26 -7.29 -8.73
N VAL A 81 -1.93 -6.89 -7.49
CA VAL A 81 -2.30 -5.55 -6.96
C VAL A 81 -1.71 -4.40 -7.77
N LEU A 82 -0.65 -4.63 -8.53
CA LEU A 82 -0.04 -3.61 -9.41
C LEU A 82 -0.88 -3.32 -10.64
N ASP A 83 -1.71 -4.27 -11.07
CA ASP A 83 -2.60 -4.14 -12.23
C ASP A 83 -3.93 -3.46 -11.87
N ILE A 84 -4.19 -3.20 -10.57
CA ILE A 84 -5.39 -2.50 -10.12
C ILE A 84 -5.24 -1.00 -10.44
N PRO A 85 -6.14 -0.42 -11.25
CA PRO A 85 -5.97 0.93 -11.80
C PRO A 85 -6.20 2.06 -10.79
N THR A 86 -6.59 1.72 -9.57
CA THR A 86 -6.90 2.65 -8.48
C THR A 86 -6.16 2.28 -7.20
N GLY A 87 -6.24 3.10 -6.19
CA GLY A 87 -5.72 2.76 -4.87
C GLY A 87 -4.23 3.01 -4.71
N LEU A 88 -3.50 2.01 -4.21
CA LEU A 88 -2.12 2.17 -3.72
C LEU A 88 -1.08 2.26 -4.83
N ALA A 89 -1.14 1.37 -5.82
CA ALA A 89 -0.09 1.24 -6.82
C ALA A 89 0.04 2.50 -7.71
N PRO A 90 -1.05 3.07 -8.27
CA PRO A 90 -0.96 4.31 -9.04
C PRO A 90 -0.44 5.51 -8.23
N ARG A 91 -0.76 5.57 -6.94
CA ARG A 91 -0.27 6.64 -6.04
C ARG A 91 1.22 6.51 -5.79
N ALA A 92 1.69 5.30 -5.46
CA ALA A 92 3.10 5.05 -5.25
C ALA A 92 3.93 5.29 -6.52
N LEU A 93 3.40 4.89 -7.70
CA LEU A 93 4.04 5.16 -8.99
C LEU A 93 4.16 6.67 -9.24
N ARG A 94 3.07 7.42 -9.07
CA ARG A 94 3.06 8.88 -9.18
C ARG A 94 4.12 9.54 -8.29
N ASP A 95 4.26 9.08 -7.04
CA ASP A 95 5.20 9.64 -6.08
C ASP A 95 6.66 9.32 -6.47
N ILE A 96 6.92 8.12 -7.03
CA ILE A 96 8.23 7.75 -7.58
C ILE A 96 8.56 8.61 -8.80
N GLU A 97 7.64 8.76 -9.74
CA GLU A 97 7.82 9.59 -10.94
C GLU A 97 8.05 11.07 -10.59
N ALA A 98 7.30 11.61 -9.63
CA ALA A 98 7.52 12.96 -9.13
C ALA A 98 8.91 13.13 -8.51
N GLY A 99 9.37 12.11 -7.77
CA GLY A 99 10.73 12.07 -7.24
C GLY A 99 11.80 12.03 -8.33
N GLN A 100 11.59 11.25 -9.39
CA GLN A 100 12.49 11.23 -10.55
C GLN A 100 12.51 12.61 -11.26
N ALA A 101 11.35 13.18 -11.52
CA ALA A 101 11.23 14.47 -12.22
C ALA A 101 11.92 15.62 -11.48
N THR A 102 11.96 15.56 -10.15
CA THR A 102 12.62 16.57 -9.32
C THR A 102 14.09 16.22 -8.99
N GLY A 103 14.60 15.08 -9.45
CA GLY A 103 15.92 14.57 -9.10
C GLY A 103 16.03 14.10 -7.64
N ARG A 104 14.91 13.94 -6.94
CA ARG A 104 14.84 13.44 -5.57
C ARG A 104 15.12 11.95 -5.50
N PHE A 105 14.71 11.22 -6.54
CA PHE A 105 14.99 9.81 -6.76
C PHE A 105 15.88 9.62 -8.00
N THR A 106 16.77 8.62 -7.92
CA THR A 106 17.77 8.34 -8.98
C THR A 106 17.57 6.97 -9.62
N VAL A 107 16.44 6.31 -9.36
CA VAL A 107 16.11 5.03 -10.01
C VAL A 107 15.91 5.25 -11.52
N ALA A 108 16.31 4.26 -12.30
CA ALA A 108 16.21 4.35 -13.76
C ALA A 108 14.78 4.12 -14.28
N ASP A 109 14.02 3.26 -13.58
CA ASP A 109 12.68 2.83 -13.98
C ASP A 109 11.75 2.82 -12.76
N ALA A 110 10.69 3.61 -12.83
CA ALA A 110 9.73 3.76 -11.72
C ALA A 110 8.88 2.50 -11.51
N GLU A 111 8.50 1.80 -12.59
CA GLU A 111 7.68 0.59 -12.49
C GLU A 111 8.47 -0.58 -11.87
N ILE A 112 9.76 -0.71 -12.23
CA ILE A 112 10.65 -1.70 -11.59
C ILE A 112 10.82 -1.37 -10.11
N ALA A 113 11.02 -0.11 -9.76
CA ALA A 113 11.16 0.33 -8.37
C ALA A 113 9.87 0.07 -7.58
N LEU A 114 8.70 0.38 -8.16
CA LEU A 114 7.40 0.07 -7.57
C LEU A 114 7.22 -1.43 -7.33
N SER A 115 7.56 -2.25 -8.32
CA SER A 115 7.47 -3.72 -8.22
C SER A 115 8.33 -4.27 -7.08
N ALA A 116 9.55 -3.75 -6.91
CA ALA A 116 10.46 -4.15 -5.84
C ALA A 116 9.92 -3.73 -4.46
N ALA A 117 9.45 -2.48 -4.30
CA ALA A 117 8.85 -1.99 -3.06
C ALA A 117 7.58 -2.77 -2.70
N THR A 118 6.73 -3.04 -3.69
CA THR A 118 5.51 -3.85 -3.49
C THR A 118 5.86 -5.26 -3.04
N GLY A 119 6.86 -5.90 -3.67
CA GLY A 119 7.34 -7.21 -3.25
C GLY A 119 7.85 -7.23 -1.80
N GLY A 120 8.59 -6.21 -1.39
CA GLY A 120 9.04 -6.00 -0.01
C GLY A 120 7.88 -5.87 0.98
N MET A 121 6.88 -5.06 0.64
CA MET A 121 5.67 -4.85 1.43
C MET A 121 4.87 -6.14 1.61
N LEU A 122 4.59 -6.84 0.51
CA LEU A 122 3.86 -8.12 0.56
C LEU A 122 4.62 -9.17 1.38
N GLY A 123 5.95 -9.21 1.24
CA GLY A 123 6.82 -10.06 2.04
C GLY A 123 6.72 -9.76 3.54
N LEU A 124 6.72 -8.48 3.91
CA LEU A 124 6.57 -8.04 5.31
C LEU A 124 5.18 -8.40 5.87
N LEU A 125 4.10 -8.10 5.14
CA LEU A 125 2.73 -8.43 5.56
C LEU A 125 2.55 -9.95 5.73
N ARG A 126 3.07 -10.74 4.79
CA ARG A 126 3.05 -12.21 4.90
C ARG A 126 3.87 -12.71 6.09
N MET A 127 5.05 -12.12 6.35
CA MET A 127 5.85 -12.46 7.52
C MET A 127 5.10 -12.12 8.81
N ARG A 128 4.41 -10.99 8.87
CA ARG A 128 3.56 -10.61 9.99
C ARG A 128 2.45 -11.64 10.27
N GLN A 129 1.80 -12.14 9.22
CA GLN A 129 0.75 -13.16 9.36
C GLN A 129 1.28 -14.49 9.91
N ARG A 130 2.48 -14.90 9.49
CA ARG A 130 3.06 -16.19 9.87
C ARG A 130 3.87 -16.16 11.17
N HIS A 131 4.51 -15.02 11.44
CA HIS A 131 5.46 -14.81 12.52
C HIS A 131 5.25 -13.42 13.14
N PRO A 132 4.08 -13.18 13.79
CA PRO A 132 3.71 -11.88 14.32
C PRO A 132 4.73 -11.31 15.31
N GLU A 133 5.47 -12.16 16.01
CA GLU A 133 6.51 -11.79 16.95
C GLU A 133 7.76 -11.19 16.28
N ARG A 134 7.96 -11.43 14.98
CA ARG A 134 9.13 -10.96 14.22
C ARG A 134 8.94 -9.62 13.55
N VAL A 135 7.69 -9.18 13.41
CA VAL A 135 7.34 -7.93 12.70
C VAL A 135 6.77 -6.93 13.68
N THR A 136 7.51 -5.87 13.90
CA THR A 136 7.16 -4.75 14.76
C THR A 136 6.97 -3.49 13.90
N GLU A 137 6.49 -2.40 14.49
CA GLU A 137 6.44 -1.10 13.81
C GLU A 137 7.82 -0.66 13.32
N THR A 138 8.87 -0.91 14.11
CA THR A 138 10.25 -0.63 13.72
C THR A 138 10.65 -1.42 12.45
N THR A 139 10.16 -2.66 12.28
CA THR A 139 10.42 -3.44 11.06
C THR A 139 9.78 -2.80 9.83
N VAL A 140 8.60 -2.19 10.00
CA VAL A 140 7.95 -1.41 8.93
C VAL A 140 8.75 -0.16 8.59
N ASP A 141 9.25 0.55 9.61
CA ASP A 141 10.09 1.73 9.40
C ASP A 141 11.42 1.37 8.70
N GLN A 142 12.00 0.22 9.03
CA GLN A 142 13.18 -0.30 8.33
C GLN A 142 12.90 -0.65 6.86
N LEU A 143 11.70 -1.16 6.54
CA LEU A 143 11.30 -1.36 5.13
C LEU A 143 11.24 -0.02 4.40
N ALA A 144 10.59 0.98 4.98
CA ALA A 144 10.51 2.31 4.37
C ALA A 144 11.90 2.94 4.17
N GLU A 145 12.83 2.77 5.12
CA GLU A 145 14.22 3.20 4.95
C GLU A 145 14.89 2.46 3.79
N ALA A 146 14.71 1.14 3.70
CA ALA A 146 15.30 0.33 2.63
C ALA A 146 14.77 0.74 1.25
N ASP A 147 13.47 0.98 1.14
CA ASP A 147 12.83 1.44 -0.09
C ASP A 147 13.34 2.82 -0.51
N LEU A 148 13.44 3.77 0.42
CA LEU A 148 14.01 5.09 0.14
C LEU A 148 15.46 5.01 -0.37
N ARG A 149 16.26 4.13 0.22
CA ARG A 149 17.63 3.89 -0.23
C ARG A 149 17.69 3.27 -1.62
N MET A 150 16.80 2.32 -1.92
CA MET A 150 16.63 1.76 -3.24
C MET A 150 16.25 2.83 -4.27
N LEU A 151 15.41 3.81 -3.88
CA LEU A 151 15.04 4.95 -4.71
C LEU A 151 16.18 5.98 -4.87
N GLY A 152 17.31 5.80 -4.17
CA GLY A 152 18.51 6.64 -4.29
C GLY A 152 18.63 7.73 -3.22
N VAL A 153 17.77 7.74 -2.21
CA VAL A 153 17.90 8.65 -1.07
C VAL A 153 19.12 8.26 -0.22
N PRO A 154 20.00 9.21 0.16
CA PRO A 154 21.16 8.93 1.00
C PRO A 154 20.77 8.27 2.34
N ALA A 155 21.53 7.27 2.79
CA ALA A 155 21.19 6.46 3.97
C ALA A 155 20.87 7.28 5.24
N PRO A 156 21.63 8.33 5.62
CA PRO A 156 21.28 9.12 6.81
C PRO A 156 19.95 9.84 6.68
N GLU A 157 19.60 10.27 5.48
CA GLU A 157 18.34 10.95 5.21
C GLU A 157 17.17 9.96 5.14
N ALA A 158 17.35 8.80 4.50
CA ALA A 158 16.35 7.73 4.48
C ALA A 158 15.99 7.29 5.91
N ALA A 159 16.99 7.07 6.77
CA ALA A 159 16.75 6.74 8.17
C ALA A 159 16.00 7.86 8.92
N ARG A 160 16.34 9.13 8.66
CA ARG A 160 15.64 10.28 9.25
C ARG A 160 14.17 10.33 8.82
N LEU A 161 13.89 10.18 7.54
CA LEU A 161 12.53 10.22 6.99
C LEU A 161 11.68 9.04 7.50
N ALA A 162 12.25 7.85 7.55
CA ALA A 162 11.58 6.67 8.08
C ALA A 162 11.25 6.76 9.59
N ALA A 163 11.96 7.62 10.32
CA ALA A 163 11.76 7.82 11.76
C ALA A 163 10.86 9.01 12.11
N LEU A 164 10.40 9.80 11.13
CA LEU A 164 9.49 10.93 11.41
C LEU A 164 8.18 10.43 12.04
N PRO A 165 7.53 11.21 12.92
CA PRO A 165 6.20 10.88 13.38
C PRO A 165 5.25 10.67 12.21
N LEU A 166 4.45 9.60 12.24
CA LEU A 166 3.42 9.41 11.23
C LEU A 166 2.30 10.42 11.46
N PRO A 167 1.73 10.96 10.38
CA PRO A 167 0.51 11.74 10.46
C PRO A 167 -0.64 10.91 11.06
N ASP A 168 -1.59 11.60 11.70
CA ASP A 168 -2.83 10.95 12.14
C ASP A 168 -3.64 10.52 10.91
N THR A 169 -3.96 9.25 10.83
CA THR A 169 -4.75 8.68 9.73
C THR A 169 -6.26 8.91 9.92
N GLY A 170 -6.68 9.39 11.09
CA GLY A 170 -8.10 9.47 11.43
C GLY A 170 -8.76 8.09 11.53
N THR A 171 -10.10 8.08 11.52
CA THR A 171 -10.89 6.84 11.47
C THR A 171 -11.10 6.39 10.03
N TRP A 172 -10.96 5.08 9.81
CA TRP A 172 -11.32 4.37 8.58
C TRP A 172 -12.82 4.42 8.31
#